data_94bd778f3724228e3414db0f0baefcac
#
_entry.id   94bd778f3724228e3414db0f0baefcac
#
_cell.length_a   1.000
_cell.length_b   1.000
_cell.length_c   1.000
_cell.angle_alpha   90.00
_cell.angle_beta   90.00
_cell.angle_gamma   90.00
#
_symmetry.space_group_name_H-M   'P 1'
#
loop_
_entity.id
_entity.type
_entity.pdbx_description
1 polymer ?
#
loop_
_entity_poly.entity_id
_entity_poly.type
_entity_poly.pdbx_seq_one_letter_code
_entity_poly.pdbx_strand_id
1 'polypeptide(L)'
;MSAPKSPATDLVYRLEDKPPFANALLSAVTHLLAIFVPMITPALIVGGALKLPSEMTAYLVSMAMVASGVGTYLQVNRFGPVGSGLLSIQSVNFSFVGVMIALGSGMKEQGMDTNAMMSALLGVAFVGAFLVAGSAWLLPYLKKVITPTVSGVVVMMIGLSLISVAITEFGGGFAALGNGTFGSMQNIGLAAFVLLVVLVFNCMKNPLLRMSGIAVGMVAGYIAALVMGMVDFSVLQNLPAFTLPVPFKYGFEFHWTAFFVAGLVYLLSIFEAGGDLTATAMVSGEDYEGEAFRRRLRGGVLADGLVSVIATALGSLPLTTFAQNNGVIQMTGVASRHVGKFIAAILVILGLFPVVGRAFTTIPSPVIGGAMVLMFGLITVAGVRILMSHGINRREMVIAATSIGLGLGVSFKPEVFGQLPLKELFQNPICMGGLAALLMNLVMPDDNASRVYLSDDLEV
;
A
#
# COMPACT_ATOMS: atom_id res chain seq x y z
N MET A 1 35.58 -2.23 11.00
CA MET A 1 35.27 -1.45 9.77
C MET A 1 33.99 -0.69 10.06
N SER A 2 34.07 0.65 10.07
CA SER A 2 32.89 1.50 10.23
C SER A 2 31.99 1.32 9.01
N ALA A 3 30.69 1.07 9.23
CA ALA A 3 29.70 0.95 8.17
C ALA A 3 29.77 2.20 7.25
N PRO A 4 29.55 2.04 5.93
CA PRO A 4 29.51 3.15 5.01
C PRO A 4 28.40 4.11 5.47
N LYS A 5 28.78 5.33 5.80
CA LYS A 5 27.80 6.40 6.04
C LYS A 5 27.06 6.61 4.73
N SER A 6 25.72 6.45 4.76
CA SER A 6 24.84 6.89 3.69
C SER A 6 25.25 8.30 3.21
N PRO A 7 25.20 8.60 1.89
CA PRO A 7 25.42 9.95 1.41
C PRO A 7 24.52 10.87 2.23
N ALA A 8 25.12 11.88 2.86
CA ALA A 8 24.45 12.80 3.75
C ALA A 8 23.33 13.50 2.98
N THR A 9 22.12 13.02 3.10
CA THR A 9 20.93 13.81 2.77
C THR A 9 20.99 15.03 3.69
N ASP A 10 21.00 16.23 3.12
CA ASP A 10 20.91 17.47 3.89
C ASP A 10 19.54 17.53 4.57
N LEU A 11 19.44 16.87 5.73
CA LEU A 11 18.20 16.83 6.49
C LEU A 11 17.99 18.19 7.14
N VAL A 12 16.88 18.83 6.81
CA VAL A 12 16.42 20.08 7.43
C VAL A 12 15.97 19.82 8.87
N TYR A 13 15.26 18.69 9.08
CA TYR A 13 14.85 18.22 10.40
C TYR A 13 15.18 16.73 10.54
N ARG A 14 16.04 16.41 11.50
CA ARG A 14 16.41 15.04 11.87
C ARG A 14 15.30 14.36 12.68
N LEU A 15 15.45 13.08 12.92
CA LEU A 15 14.44 12.22 13.55
C LEU A 15 13.90 12.77 14.88
N GLU A 16 14.76 13.25 15.76
CA GLU A 16 14.39 13.72 17.10
C GLU A 16 14.08 15.23 17.17
N ASP A 17 14.28 15.96 16.08
CA ASP A 17 14.05 17.39 16.04
C ASP A 17 12.56 17.70 16.22
N LYS A 18 12.27 18.80 16.90
CA LYS A 18 10.92 19.31 17.15
C LYS A 18 10.74 20.63 16.40
N PRO A 19 10.33 20.63 15.14
CA PRO A 19 10.05 21.86 14.40
C PRO A 19 9.04 22.74 15.16
N PRO A 20 9.10 24.08 15.02
CA PRO A 20 8.04 24.97 15.48
C PRO A 20 6.68 24.54 14.93
N PHE A 21 5.59 24.82 15.65
CA PHE A 21 4.24 24.36 15.32
C PHE A 21 3.85 24.60 13.86
N ALA A 22 4.09 25.83 13.35
CA ALA A 22 3.76 26.19 11.96
C ALA A 22 4.54 25.34 10.95
N ASN A 23 5.85 25.13 11.17
CA ASN A 23 6.70 24.32 10.29
C ASN A 23 6.36 22.83 10.38
N ALA A 24 6.05 22.32 11.58
CA ALA A 24 5.59 20.95 11.78
C ALA A 24 4.26 20.69 11.04
N LEU A 25 3.32 21.62 11.15
CA LEU A 25 2.02 21.51 10.46
C LEU A 25 2.19 21.59 8.94
N LEU A 26 2.99 22.54 8.43
CA LEU A 26 3.26 22.67 7.00
C LEU A 26 3.93 21.41 6.44
N SER A 27 4.93 20.87 7.16
CA SER A 27 5.58 19.62 6.79
C SER A 27 4.60 18.45 6.81
N ALA A 28 3.73 18.36 7.81
CA ALA A 28 2.71 17.32 7.89
C ALA A 28 1.75 17.39 6.70
N VAL A 29 1.28 18.58 6.33
CA VAL A 29 0.43 18.78 5.14
C VAL A 29 1.18 18.39 3.87
N THR A 30 2.46 18.70 3.73
CA THR A 30 3.29 18.32 2.58
C THR A 30 3.38 16.79 2.45
N HIS A 31 3.61 16.07 3.55
CA HIS A 31 3.59 14.61 3.55
C HIS A 31 2.21 14.06 3.17
N LEU A 32 1.14 14.64 3.73
CA LEU A 32 -0.22 14.22 3.42
C LEU A 32 -0.58 14.42 1.94
N LEU A 33 -0.20 15.52 1.32
CA LEU A 33 -0.47 15.78 -0.10
C LEU A 33 0.11 14.68 -1.01
N ALA A 34 1.25 14.11 -0.64
CA ALA A 34 1.89 13.04 -1.41
C ALA A 34 1.23 11.66 -1.20
N ILE A 35 0.73 11.39 0.02
CA ILE A 35 0.31 10.03 0.42
C ILE A 35 -1.21 9.87 0.56
N PHE A 36 -1.95 10.97 0.64
CA PHE A 36 -3.37 10.95 0.98
C PHE A 36 -4.20 10.16 -0.02
N VAL A 37 -3.99 10.42 -1.30
CA VAL A 37 -4.70 9.72 -2.38
C VAL A 37 -4.39 8.22 -2.39
N PRO A 38 -3.11 7.80 -2.43
CA PRO A 38 -2.78 6.38 -2.34
C PRO A 38 -3.35 5.68 -1.11
N MET A 39 -3.50 6.40 0.02
CA MET A 39 -4.03 5.84 1.27
C MET A 39 -5.48 5.41 1.17
N ILE A 40 -6.33 6.19 0.48
CA ILE A 40 -7.77 5.92 0.36
C ILE A 40 -8.11 5.04 -0.83
N THR A 41 -7.25 5.01 -1.85
CA THR A 41 -7.47 4.31 -3.11
C THR A 41 -7.80 2.81 -2.93
N PRO A 42 -7.14 2.02 -2.08
CA PRO A 42 -7.48 0.61 -1.89
C PRO A 42 -8.92 0.38 -1.45
N ALA A 43 -9.43 1.23 -0.54
CA ALA A 43 -10.81 1.14 -0.08
C ALA A 43 -11.81 1.46 -1.20
N LEU A 44 -11.51 2.44 -2.05
CA LEU A 44 -12.34 2.78 -3.22
C LEU A 44 -12.34 1.65 -4.25
N ILE A 45 -11.18 1.06 -4.55
CA ILE A 45 -11.05 -0.06 -5.50
C ILE A 45 -11.84 -1.27 -5.03
N VAL A 46 -11.63 -1.69 -3.77
CA VAL A 46 -12.33 -2.86 -3.19
C VAL A 46 -13.84 -2.59 -3.17
N GLY A 47 -14.24 -1.36 -2.78
CA GLY A 47 -15.63 -0.93 -2.79
C GLY A 47 -16.28 -1.03 -4.18
N GLY A 48 -15.61 -0.52 -5.21
CA GLY A 48 -16.05 -0.57 -6.59
C GLY A 48 -16.09 -1.99 -7.17
N ALA A 49 -15.01 -2.75 -6.99
CA ALA A 49 -14.89 -4.12 -7.50
C ALA A 49 -15.93 -5.07 -6.88
N LEU A 50 -16.12 -4.98 -5.57
CA LEU A 50 -17.13 -5.76 -4.86
C LEU A 50 -18.53 -5.14 -4.90
N LYS A 51 -18.74 -4.05 -5.66
CA LYS A 51 -20.02 -3.33 -5.78
C LYS A 51 -20.65 -3.09 -4.40
N LEU A 52 -19.85 -2.57 -3.47
CA LEU A 52 -20.35 -2.25 -2.14
C LEU A 52 -21.25 -1.00 -2.19
N PRO A 53 -22.26 -0.91 -1.32
CA PRO A 53 -23.03 0.32 -1.15
C PRO A 53 -22.08 1.52 -0.89
N SER A 54 -22.40 2.68 -1.43
CA SER A 54 -21.62 3.91 -1.27
C SER A 54 -21.36 4.25 0.21
N GLU A 55 -22.31 3.96 1.08
CA GLU A 55 -22.16 4.16 2.53
C GLU A 55 -21.09 3.25 3.13
N MET A 56 -21.05 1.99 2.72
CA MET A 56 -20.07 1.01 3.18
C MET A 56 -18.67 1.39 2.68
N THR A 57 -18.55 1.75 1.41
CA THR A 57 -17.28 2.21 0.83
C THR A 57 -16.77 3.48 1.52
N ALA A 58 -17.64 4.45 1.78
CA ALA A 58 -17.28 5.66 2.51
C ALA A 58 -16.83 5.37 3.96
N TYR A 59 -17.46 4.40 4.62
CA TYR A 59 -17.04 3.96 5.95
C TYR A 59 -15.65 3.31 5.91
N LEU A 60 -15.38 2.43 4.93
CA LEU A 60 -14.05 1.86 4.71
C LEU A 60 -12.97 2.94 4.54
N VAL A 61 -13.25 3.96 3.72
CA VAL A 61 -12.34 5.11 3.51
C VAL A 61 -12.13 5.89 4.81
N SER A 62 -13.20 6.18 5.56
CA SER A 62 -13.12 6.89 6.84
C SER A 62 -12.29 6.11 7.86
N MET A 63 -12.55 4.81 7.99
CA MET A 63 -11.81 3.95 8.92
C MET A 63 -10.36 3.71 8.47
N ALA A 64 -10.09 3.71 7.16
CA ALA A 64 -8.72 3.69 6.64
C ALA A 64 -7.92 4.92 7.13
N MET A 65 -8.51 6.12 7.07
CA MET A 65 -7.87 7.34 7.58
C MET A 65 -7.68 7.30 9.10
N VAL A 66 -8.71 6.92 9.87
CA VAL A 66 -8.62 6.80 11.34
C VAL A 66 -7.54 5.81 11.74
N ALA A 67 -7.58 4.60 11.15
CA ALA A 67 -6.63 3.55 11.47
C ALA A 67 -5.20 3.92 11.04
N SER A 68 -5.02 4.56 9.87
CA SER A 68 -3.73 5.08 9.42
C SER A 68 -3.17 6.14 10.37
N GLY A 69 -4.03 7.02 10.88
CA GLY A 69 -3.63 8.02 11.88
C GLY A 69 -3.20 7.37 13.19
N VAL A 70 -4.01 6.46 13.74
CA VAL A 70 -3.66 5.70 14.95
C VAL A 70 -2.36 4.91 14.74
N GLY A 71 -2.24 4.23 13.61
CA GLY A 71 -1.08 3.44 13.24
C GLY A 71 0.18 4.28 13.09
N THR A 72 0.09 5.41 12.41
CA THR A 72 1.22 6.35 12.30
C THR A 72 1.65 6.86 13.67
N TYR A 73 0.70 7.16 14.56
CA TYR A 73 1.03 7.57 15.93
C TYR A 73 1.76 6.48 16.71
N LEU A 74 1.34 5.22 16.58
CA LEU A 74 2.02 4.08 17.20
C LEU A 74 3.42 3.87 16.60
N GLN A 75 3.56 4.06 15.29
CA GLN A 75 4.82 3.82 14.58
C GLN A 75 5.89 4.87 14.90
N VAL A 76 5.53 6.15 14.96
CA VAL A 76 6.48 7.24 15.25
C VAL A 76 6.82 7.36 16.73
N ASN A 77 5.98 6.85 17.63
CA ASN A 77 6.28 6.76 19.05
C ASN A 77 6.74 5.34 19.40
N ARG A 78 7.56 5.21 20.41
CA ARG A 78 7.96 3.91 20.94
C ARG A 78 7.20 3.64 22.24
N PHE A 79 6.20 2.75 22.15
CA PHE A 79 5.46 2.30 23.35
C PHE A 79 6.00 0.93 23.78
N GLY A 80 7.04 0.92 24.58
CA GLY A 80 7.74 -0.30 24.96
C GLY A 80 8.33 -1.01 23.72
N PRO A 81 7.85 -2.22 23.36
CA PRO A 81 8.32 -2.95 22.20
C PRO A 81 7.64 -2.52 20.88
N VAL A 82 6.58 -1.73 20.92
CA VAL A 82 5.76 -1.34 19.77
C VAL A 82 6.23 -0.03 19.17
N GLY A 83 6.36 0.03 17.84
CA GLY A 83 6.77 1.20 17.08
C GLY A 83 8.24 1.22 16.71
N SER A 84 8.53 1.66 15.48
CA SER A 84 9.91 1.83 14.99
C SER A 84 10.58 3.10 15.55
N GLY A 85 9.78 4.12 15.88
CA GLY A 85 10.26 5.46 16.22
C GLY A 85 10.80 6.23 15.02
N LEU A 86 10.54 5.78 13.79
CA LEU A 86 10.85 6.47 12.54
C LEU A 86 9.64 7.29 12.08
N LEU A 87 9.86 8.27 11.20
CA LEU A 87 8.75 8.91 10.48
C LEU A 87 8.23 7.95 9.40
N SER A 88 7.64 6.86 9.83
CA SER A 88 7.01 5.86 8.97
C SER A 88 5.51 5.98 9.08
N ILE A 89 4.85 6.31 7.97
CA ILE A 89 3.41 6.53 7.93
C ILE A 89 2.74 5.19 7.62
N GLN A 90 1.64 4.91 8.31
CA GLN A 90 0.81 3.74 8.09
C GLN A 90 -0.27 4.04 7.06
N SER A 91 -0.50 3.12 6.15
CA SER A 91 -1.52 3.21 5.11
C SER A 91 -2.12 1.84 4.80
N VAL A 92 -3.25 1.83 4.12
CA VAL A 92 -3.85 0.58 3.65
C VAL A 92 -2.88 -0.16 2.74
N ASN A 93 -2.69 -1.44 3.02
CA ASN A 93 -1.76 -2.30 2.29
C ASN A 93 -2.35 -2.72 0.94
N PHE A 94 -1.71 -2.29 -0.14
CA PHE A 94 -2.11 -2.62 -1.51
C PHE A 94 -2.04 -4.11 -1.83
N SER A 95 -1.19 -4.88 -1.14
CA SER A 95 -1.06 -6.33 -1.32
C SER A 95 -2.38 -7.07 -1.08
N PHE A 96 -3.24 -6.52 -0.22
CA PHE A 96 -4.53 -7.12 0.10
C PHE A 96 -5.63 -6.80 -0.90
N VAL A 97 -5.49 -5.78 -1.75
CA VAL A 97 -6.55 -5.35 -2.68
C VAL A 97 -7.00 -6.51 -3.58
N GLY A 98 -6.06 -7.15 -4.26
CA GLY A 98 -6.36 -8.26 -5.16
C GLY A 98 -6.97 -9.47 -4.44
N VAL A 99 -6.46 -9.80 -3.25
CA VAL A 99 -6.97 -10.92 -2.44
C VAL A 99 -8.38 -10.63 -1.92
N MET A 100 -8.63 -9.43 -1.40
CA MET A 100 -9.96 -9.05 -0.93
C MET A 100 -11.00 -9.07 -2.04
N ILE A 101 -10.62 -8.61 -3.25
CA ILE A 101 -11.50 -8.68 -4.42
C ILE A 101 -11.76 -10.14 -4.81
N ALA A 102 -10.74 -10.97 -4.91
CA ALA A 102 -10.88 -12.38 -5.30
C ALA A 102 -11.73 -13.17 -4.31
N LEU A 103 -11.43 -13.08 -3.01
CA LEU A 103 -12.20 -13.75 -1.96
C LEU A 103 -13.65 -13.23 -1.90
N GLY A 104 -13.85 -11.92 -1.95
CA GLY A 104 -15.17 -11.32 -1.90
C GLY A 104 -16.03 -11.67 -3.12
N SER A 105 -15.44 -11.68 -4.32
CA SER A 105 -16.13 -12.12 -5.55
C SER A 105 -16.54 -13.60 -5.47
N GLY A 106 -15.64 -14.47 -5.01
CA GLY A 106 -15.95 -15.88 -4.82
C GLY A 106 -17.05 -16.12 -3.78
N MET A 107 -17.08 -15.36 -2.68
CA MET A 107 -18.15 -15.43 -1.69
C MET A 107 -19.49 -14.95 -2.26
N LYS A 108 -19.50 -13.91 -3.11
CA LYS A 108 -20.70 -13.43 -3.81
C LYS A 108 -21.24 -14.46 -4.82
N GLU A 109 -20.35 -15.11 -5.57
CA GLU A 109 -20.73 -16.19 -6.50
C GLU A 109 -21.39 -17.37 -5.76
N GLN A 110 -21.02 -17.62 -4.50
CA GLN A 110 -21.64 -18.60 -3.62
C GLN A 110 -22.98 -18.12 -3.01
N GLY A 111 -23.44 -16.92 -3.35
CA GLY A 111 -24.71 -16.37 -2.88
C GLY A 111 -24.66 -15.68 -1.53
N MET A 112 -23.44 -15.37 -1.00
CA MET A 112 -23.29 -14.67 0.26
C MET A 112 -23.73 -13.20 0.13
N ASP A 113 -24.48 -12.70 1.09
CA ASP A 113 -24.90 -11.31 1.10
C ASP A 113 -23.70 -10.37 1.40
N THR A 114 -23.87 -9.08 1.10
CA THR A 114 -22.78 -8.11 1.22
C THR A 114 -22.29 -7.94 2.67
N ASN A 115 -23.16 -7.99 3.67
CA ASN A 115 -22.75 -7.83 5.07
C ASN A 115 -22.01 -9.08 5.57
N ALA A 116 -22.50 -10.28 5.28
CA ALA A 116 -21.84 -11.54 5.62
C ALA A 116 -20.48 -11.65 4.93
N MET A 117 -20.39 -11.28 3.65
CA MET A 117 -19.12 -11.21 2.91
C MET A 117 -18.12 -10.27 3.60
N MET A 118 -18.55 -9.07 3.99
CA MET A 118 -17.65 -8.11 4.69
C MET A 118 -17.28 -8.60 6.07
N SER A 119 -18.20 -9.24 6.80
CA SER A 119 -17.93 -9.89 8.08
C SER A 119 -16.82 -10.95 7.93
N ALA A 120 -16.92 -11.80 6.91
CA ALA A 120 -15.95 -12.85 6.63
C ALA A 120 -14.59 -12.28 6.19
N LEU A 121 -14.57 -11.33 5.26
CA LEU A 121 -13.32 -10.71 4.78
C LEU A 121 -12.56 -10.00 5.91
N LEU A 122 -13.25 -9.18 6.70
CA LEU A 122 -12.65 -8.44 7.81
C LEU A 122 -12.28 -9.35 8.97
N GLY A 123 -13.09 -10.39 9.25
CA GLY A 123 -12.81 -11.37 10.28
C GLY A 123 -11.56 -12.20 9.97
N VAL A 124 -11.41 -12.65 8.74
CA VAL A 124 -10.20 -13.33 8.26
C VAL A 124 -8.99 -12.40 8.31
N ALA A 125 -9.15 -11.15 7.88
CA ALA A 125 -8.08 -10.17 7.94
C ALA A 125 -7.68 -9.84 9.38
N PHE A 126 -8.63 -9.71 10.30
CA PHE A 126 -8.37 -9.49 11.73
C PHE A 126 -7.51 -10.61 12.32
N VAL A 127 -7.89 -11.87 12.10
CA VAL A 127 -7.12 -13.01 12.61
C VAL A 127 -5.75 -13.09 11.93
N GLY A 128 -5.68 -12.86 10.62
CA GLY A 128 -4.44 -12.88 9.85
C GLY A 128 -3.43 -11.82 10.32
N ALA A 129 -3.88 -10.67 10.79
CA ALA A 129 -3.01 -9.60 11.27
C ALA A 129 -2.14 -10.02 12.48
N PHE A 130 -2.60 -10.98 13.28
CA PHE A 130 -1.81 -11.55 14.37
C PHE A 130 -0.59 -12.33 13.87
N LEU A 131 -0.59 -12.84 12.61
CA LEU A 131 0.59 -13.45 12.01
C LEU A 131 1.73 -12.43 11.87
N VAL A 132 1.41 -11.19 11.44
CA VAL A 132 2.41 -10.13 11.34
C VAL A 132 2.90 -9.71 12.72
N ALA A 133 1.99 -9.48 13.66
CA ALA A 133 2.37 -9.14 15.03
C ALA A 133 3.27 -10.22 15.66
N GLY A 134 2.89 -11.51 15.51
CA GLY A 134 3.67 -12.64 16.01
C GLY A 134 5.03 -12.80 15.34
N SER A 135 5.10 -12.52 14.02
CA SER A 135 6.34 -12.63 13.25
C SER A 135 7.46 -11.69 13.73
N ALA A 136 7.11 -10.59 14.41
CA ALA A 136 8.07 -9.65 14.95
C ALA A 136 9.11 -10.35 15.87
N TRP A 137 8.72 -11.40 16.58
CA TRP A 137 9.64 -12.21 17.40
C TRP A 137 10.44 -13.22 16.58
N LEU A 138 9.94 -13.62 15.39
CA LEU A 138 10.59 -14.57 14.49
C LEU A 138 11.57 -13.90 13.52
N LEU A 139 11.55 -12.56 13.39
CA LEU A 139 12.42 -11.81 12.46
C LEU A 139 13.91 -12.22 12.48
N PRO A 140 14.56 -12.50 13.64
CA PRO A 140 15.96 -12.95 13.64
C PRO A 140 16.17 -14.27 12.90
N TYR A 141 15.17 -15.15 12.91
CA TYR A 141 15.21 -16.45 12.24
C TYR A 141 14.82 -16.37 10.76
N LEU A 142 14.03 -15.37 10.41
CA LEU A 142 13.56 -15.14 9.04
C LEU A 142 14.61 -14.48 8.14
N LYS A 143 15.78 -14.08 8.65
CA LYS A 143 16.85 -13.41 7.86
C LYS A 143 17.29 -14.19 6.62
N LYS A 144 17.30 -15.52 6.67
CA LYS A 144 17.63 -16.36 5.51
C LYS A 144 16.51 -16.39 4.46
N VAL A 145 15.33 -16.03 4.86
CA VAL A 145 14.11 -16.02 4.04
C VAL A 145 13.81 -14.62 3.54
N ILE A 146 14.00 -13.60 4.41
CA ILE A 146 13.86 -12.17 4.08
C ILE A 146 15.14 -11.70 3.39
N THR A 147 15.23 -11.94 2.09
CA THR A 147 16.32 -11.44 1.25
C THR A 147 15.82 -10.28 0.39
N PRO A 148 16.70 -9.35 -0.03
CA PRO A 148 16.33 -8.29 -0.97
C PRO A 148 15.72 -8.85 -2.27
N THR A 149 16.15 -10.02 -2.70
CA THR A 149 15.60 -10.71 -3.87
C THR A 149 14.13 -11.04 -3.68
N VAL A 150 13.77 -11.69 -2.56
CA VAL A 150 12.38 -12.04 -2.25
C VAL A 150 11.54 -10.78 -2.06
N SER A 151 12.02 -9.82 -1.26
CA SER A 151 11.31 -8.56 -1.02
C SER A 151 11.10 -7.75 -2.30
N GLY A 152 12.14 -7.65 -3.15
CA GLY A 152 12.06 -6.94 -4.41
C GLY A 152 11.06 -7.58 -5.39
N VAL A 153 11.07 -8.92 -5.49
CA VAL A 153 10.11 -9.66 -6.31
C VAL A 153 8.68 -9.45 -5.81
N VAL A 154 8.44 -9.55 -4.50
CA VAL A 154 7.11 -9.35 -3.91
C VAL A 154 6.59 -7.96 -4.18
N VAL A 155 7.37 -6.90 -3.92
CA VAL A 155 6.97 -5.51 -4.17
C VAL A 155 6.73 -5.28 -5.66
N MET A 156 7.57 -5.83 -6.54
CA MET A 156 7.38 -5.74 -7.99
C MET A 156 6.09 -6.43 -8.42
N MET A 157 5.78 -7.62 -7.88
CA MET A 157 4.55 -8.34 -8.20
C MET A 157 3.29 -7.61 -7.72
N ILE A 158 3.35 -6.90 -6.58
CA ILE A 158 2.26 -6.02 -6.13
C ILE A 158 1.99 -4.95 -7.19
N GLY A 159 3.02 -4.22 -7.62
CA GLY A 159 2.87 -3.19 -8.63
C GLY A 159 2.30 -3.73 -9.94
N LEU A 160 2.90 -4.80 -10.48
CA LEU A 160 2.50 -5.42 -11.75
C LEU A 160 1.07 -5.96 -11.71
N SER A 161 0.66 -6.62 -10.65
CA SER A 161 -0.69 -7.18 -10.52
C SER A 161 -1.77 -6.08 -10.45
N LEU A 162 -1.45 -4.96 -9.83
CA LEU A 162 -2.37 -3.84 -9.68
C LEU A 162 -2.47 -2.94 -10.93
N ILE A 163 -1.54 -3.06 -11.90
CA ILE A 163 -1.67 -2.35 -13.18
C ILE A 163 -2.96 -2.76 -13.90
N SER A 164 -3.36 -4.03 -13.86
CA SER A 164 -4.62 -4.49 -14.45
C SER A 164 -5.83 -3.80 -13.84
N VAL A 165 -5.81 -3.60 -12.50
CA VAL A 165 -6.87 -2.87 -11.78
C VAL A 165 -6.85 -1.39 -12.19
N ALA A 166 -5.67 -0.76 -12.29
CA ALA A 166 -5.55 0.62 -12.74
C ALA A 166 -6.14 0.82 -14.15
N ILE A 167 -5.90 -0.09 -15.07
CA ILE A 167 -6.46 -0.04 -16.44
C ILE A 167 -7.97 -0.28 -16.43
N THR A 168 -8.48 -1.14 -15.53
CA THR A 168 -9.93 -1.31 -15.36
C THR A 168 -10.57 0.00 -14.89
N GLU A 169 -10.00 0.67 -13.87
CA GLU A 169 -10.48 1.96 -13.39
C GLU A 169 -10.33 3.05 -14.47
N PHE A 170 -9.24 3.03 -15.26
CA PHE A 170 -9.00 3.92 -16.39
C PHE A 170 -10.10 3.83 -17.45
N GLY A 171 -10.60 2.62 -17.71
CA GLY A 171 -11.70 2.36 -18.64
C GLY A 171 -13.09 2.74 -18.11
N GLY A 172 -13.22 3.14 -16.86
CA GLY A 172 -14.52 3.48 -16.24
C GLY A 172 -14.87 2.65 -15.00
N GLY A 173 -13.97 1.74 -14.60
CA GLY A 173 -14.13 0.89 -13.42
C GLY A 173 -15.07 -0.28 -13.61
N PHE A 174 -15.23 -1.05 -12.53
CA PHE A 174 -16.07 -2.27 -12.52
C PHE A 174 -17.56 -2.00 -12.78
N ALA A 175 -18.05 -0.79 -12.46
CA ALA A 175 -19.42 -0.40 -12.76
C ALA A 175 -19.66 -0.25 -14.27
N ALA A 176 -18.69 0.35 -14.99
CA ALA A 176 -18.77 0.54 -16.44
C ALA A 176 -18.74 -0.79 -17.22
N LEU A 177 -18.05 -1.82 -16.71
CA LEU A 177 -18.10 -3.19 -17.27
C LEU A 177 -19.52 -3.75 -17.28
N GLY A 178 -20.33 -3.44 -16.25
CA GLY A 178 -21.69 -3.94 -16.12
C GLY A 178 -22.74 -3.20 -16.95
N ASN A 179 -22.50 -1.91 -17.27
CA ASN A 179 -23.47 -1.05 -17.98
C ASN A 179 -23.08 -0.75 -19.44
N GLY A 180 -22.01 -1.36 -19.95
CA GLY A 180 -21.59 -1.23 -21.35
C GLY A 180 -20.89 0.10 -21.70
N THR A 181 -20.53 0.93 -20.72
CA THR A 181 -19.80 2.20 -20.94
C THR A 181 -18.29 2.05 -20.75
N PHE A 182 -17.81 0.84 -20.49
CA PHE A 182 -16.40 0.56 -20.33
C PHE A 182 -15.61 0.90 -21.60
N GLY A 183 -14.50 1.61 -21.45
CA GLY A 183 -13.68 2.01 -22.60
C GLY A 183 -14.28 3.12 -23.45
N SER A 184 -15.33 3.81 -22.98
CA SER A 184 -15.89 4.96 -23.70
C SER A 184 -14.84 6.05 -23.87
N MET A 185 -14.93 6.84 -24.97
CA MET A 185 -14.02 7.98 -25.19
C MET A 185 -14.05 8.99 -24.05
N GLN A 186 -15.20 9.11 -23.38
CA GLN A 186 -15.35 9.98 -22.21
C GLN A 186 -14.50 9.47 -21.03
N ASN A 187 -14.56 8.17 -20.73
CA ASN A 187 -13.76 7.57 -19.65
C ASN A 187 -12.27 7.61 -19.98
N ILE A 188 -11.88 7.14 -21.18
CA ILE A 188 -10.48 7.14 -21.63
C ILE A 188 -9.92 8.57 -21.66
N GLY A 189 -10.66 9.53 -22.21
CA GLY A 189 -10.23 10.92 -22.31
C GLY A 189 -10.00 11.56 -20.94
N LEU A 190 -10.91 11.32 -19.97
CA LEU A 190 -10.77 11.82 -18.61
C LEU A 190 -9.56 11.19 -17.91
N ALA A 191 -9.40 9.88 -18.00
CA ALA A 191 -8.28 9.18 -17.38
C ALA A 191 -6.93 9.58 -17.99
N ALA A 192 -6.86 9.70 -19.31
CA ALA A 192 -5.67 10.19 -20.03
C ALA A 192 -5.31 11.63 -19.63
N PHE A 193 -6.31 12.51 -19.47
CA PHE A 193 -6.10 13.86 -18.98
C PHE A 193 -5.49 13.87 -17.58
N VAL A 194 -6.03 13.06 -16.65
CA VAL A 194 -5.47 12.94 -15.29
C VAL A 194 -4.03 12.44 -15.34
N LEU A 195 -3.76 11.36 -16.09
CA LEU A 195 -2.41 10.81 -16.24
C LEU A 195 -1.45 11.87 -16.80
N LEU A 196 -1.86 12.63 -17.82
CA LEU A 196 -1.05 13.69 -18.39
C LEU A 196 -0.71 14.77 -17.36
N VAL A 197 -1.70 15.24 -16.57
CA VAL A 197 -1.47 16.22 -15.50
C VAL A 197 -0.47 15.65 -14.48
N VAL A 198 -0.66 14.41 -14.04
CA VAL A 198 0.25 13.74 -13.09
C VAL A 198 1.67 13.69 -13.65
N LEU A 199 1.86 13.33 -14.93
CA LEU A 199 3.16 13.27 -15.58
C LEU A 199 3.80 14.67 -15.68
N VAL A 200 3.05 15.70 -16.10
CA VAL A 200 3.57 17.07 -16.20
C VAL A 200 4.08 17.55 -14.85
N PHE A 201 3.34 17.31 -13.77
CA PHE A 201 3.79 17.69 -12.42
C PHE A 201 5.02 16.89 -11.98
N ASN A 202 5.11 15.61 -12.33
CA ASN A 202 6.29 14.78 -12.03
C ASN A 202 7.55 15.22 -12.80
N CYS A 203 7.41 15.89 -13.95
CA CYS A 203 8.52 16.47 -14.70
C CYS A 203 8.98 17.84 -14.19
N MET A 204 8.27 18.44 -13.20
CA MET A 204 8.64 19.75 -12.69
C MET A 204 9.90 19.70 -11.83
N LYS A 205 10.74 20.75 -11.95
CA LYS A 205 11.97 20.88 -11.15
C LYS A 205 11.69 21.16 -9.66
N ASN A 206 10.55 21.81 -9.36
CA ASN A 206 10.16 22.10 -7.98
C ASN A 206 9.74 20.82 -7.27
N PRO A 207 10.44 20.40 -6.19
CA PRO A 207 10.14 19.16 -5.49
C PRO A 207 8.70 19.09 -4.94
N LEU A 208 8.17 20.19 -4.40
CA LEU A 208 6.82 20.26 -3.84
C LEU A 208 5.76 20.00 -4.91
N LEU A 209 5.90 20.62 -6.09
CA LEU A 209 4.99 20.40 -7.20
C LEU A 209 5.07 18.97 -7.73
N ARG A 210 6.28 18.41 -7.83
CA ARG A 210 6.50 17.03 -8.25
C ARG A 210 5.84 16.03 -7.30
N MET A 211 5.96 16.23 -5.98
CA MET A 211 5.35 15.36 -4.97
C MET A 211 3.83 15.44 -4.96
N SER A 212 3.27 16.62 -5.21
CA SER A 212 1.81 16.81 -5.24
C SER A 212 1.16 16.33 -6.55
N GLY A 213 1.95 15.85 -7.52
CA GLY A 213 1.48 15.52 -8.87
C GLY A 213 0.25 14.62 -8.91
N ILE A 214 0.23 13.55 -8.09
CA ILE A 214 -0.93 12.64 -8.00
C ILE A 214 -2.15 13.37 -7.45
N ALA A 215 -2.00 14.12 -6.36
CA ALA A 215 -3.10 14.86 -5.75
C ALA A 215 -3.64 15.95 -6.69
N VAL A 216 -2.75 16.70 -7.35
CA VAL A 216 -3.15 17.75 -8.32
C VAL A 216 -3.83 17.12 -9.55
N GLY A 217 -3.31 16.00 -10.05
CA GLY A 217 -3.93 15.27 -11.16
C GLY A 217 -5.35 14.82 -10.82
N MET A 218 -5.56 14.28 -9.61
CA MET A 218 -6.90 13.91 -9.17
C MET A 218 -7.85 15.08 -8.98
N VAL A 219 -7.37 16.19 -8.41
CA VAL A 219 -8.19 17.42 -8.27
C VAL A 219 -8.55 17.97 -9.65
N ALA A 220 -7.59 18.06 -10.57
CA ALA A 220 -7.85 18.52 -11.93
C ALA A 220 -8.83 17.58 -12.67
N GLY A 221 -8.64 16.25 -12.52
CA GLY A 221 -9.55 15.26 -13.07
C GLY A 221 -10.94 15.32 -12.47
N TYR A 222 -11.06 15.56 -11.17
CA TYR A 222 -12.34 15.73 -10.51
C TYR A 222 -13.09 17.00 -11.01
N ILE A 223 -12.37 18.11 -11.18
CA ILE A 223 -12.93 19.34 -11.78
C ILE A 223 -13.40 19.07 -13.22
N ALA A 224 -12.59 18.36 -14.02
CA ALA A 224 -13.00 17.99 -15.37
C ALA A 224 -14.25 17.08 -15.35
N ALA A 225 -14.30 16.11 -14.47
CA ALA A 225 -15.45 15.22 -14.28
C ALA A 225 -16.72 15.98 -13.87
N LEU A 226 -16.58 17.04 -13.04
CA LEU A 226 -17.67 17.95 -12.68
C LEU A 226 -18.23 18.66 -13.91
N VAL A 227 -17.36 19.23 -14.74
CA VAL A 227 -17.76 19.92 -15.99
C VAL A 227 -18.44 18.94 -16.95
N MET A 228 -17.99 17.66 -16.97
CA MET A 228 -18.57 16.60 -17.80
C MET A 228 -19.87 16.01 -17.23
N GLY A 229 -20.32 16.44 -16.04
CA GLY A 229 -21.54 15.93 -15.39
C GLY A 229 -21.44 14.49 -14.91
N MET A 230 -20.22 13.98 -14.65
CA MET A 230 -19.97 12.61 -14.22
C MET A 230 -19.99 12.43 -12.69
N VAL A 231 -20.19 13.49 -11.94
CA VAL A 231 -20.16 13.47 -10.46
C VAL A 231 -21.57 13.50 -9.89
N ASP A 232 -21.88 12.52 -9.04
CA ASP A 232 -23.16 12.46 -8.32
C ASP A 232 -22.99 12.95 -6.88
N PHE A 233 -23.61 14.10 -6.58
CA PHE A 233 -23.62 14.68 -5.24
C PHE A 233 -24.75 14.17 -4.34
N SER A 234 -25.67 13.36 -4.85
CA SER A 234 -26.77 12.81 -4.05
C SER A 234 -26.28 12.03 -2.83
N VAL A 235 -25.11 11.41 -2.95
CA VAL A 235 -24.45 10.65 -1.87
C VAL A 235 -24.00 11.53 -0.69
N LEU A 236 -23.94 12.84 -0.85
CA LEU A 236 -23.54 13.79 0.21
C LEU A 236 -24.73 14.28 1.06
N GLN A 237 -25.95 13.88 0.73
CA GLN A 237 -27.14 14.31 1.46
C GLN A 237 -27.32 13.50 2.75
N ASN A 238 -27.87 14.17 3.77
CA ASN A 238 -28.25 13.55 5.05
C ASN A 238 -27.13 12.82 5.79
N LEU A 239 -25.92 13.37 5.78
CA LEU A 239 -24.78 12.79 6.50
C LEU A 239 -24.86 13.09 8.01
N PRO A 240 -24.48 12.13 8.86
CA PRO A 240 -24.29 12.42 10.28
C PRO A 240 -23.10 13.36 10.49
N ALA A 241 -23.07 14.08 11.61
CA ALA A 241 -21.99 15.04 11.90
C ALA A 241 -20.62 14.35 12.03
N PHE A 242 -20.61 13.13 12.61
CA PHE A 242 -19.38 12.34 12.83
C PHE A 242 -19.59 10.88 12.45
N THR A 243 -18.53 10.27 11.91
CA THR A 243 -18.42 8.82 11.74
C THR A 243 -17.67 8.25 12.95
N LEU A 244 -18.40 7.61 13.86
CA LEU A 244 -17.77 6.95 15.00
C LEU A 244 -17.21 5.60 14.59
N PRO A 245 -15.97 5.26 14.99
CA PRO A 245 -15.43 3.93 14.81
C PRO A 245 -16.26 2.92 15.61
N VAL A 246 -16.86 1.95 14.91
CA VAL A 246 -17.62 0.88 15.54
C VAL A 246 -16.86 -0.44 15.33
N PRO A 247 -16.27 -1.03 16.39
CA PRO A 247 -15.61 -2.31 16.25
C PRO A 247 -16.56 -3.39 15.75
N PHE A 248 -16.09 -4.17 14.77
CA PHE A 248 -16.85 -5.25 14.15
C PHE A 248 -18.24 -4.82 13.62
N LYS A 249 -18.32 -3.64 13.03
CA LYS A 249 -19.57 -3.04 12.51
C LYS A 249 -20.36 -4.00 11.60
N TYR A 250 -19.67 -4.82 10.82
CA TYR A 250 -20.29 -5.77 9.88
C TYR A 250 -20.40 -7.19 10.46
N GLY A 251 -20.05 -7.38 11.73
CA GLY A 251 -19.96 -8.69 12.38
C GLY A 251 -18.55 -9.27 12.33
N PHE A 252 -18.44 -10.54 12.73
CA PHE A 252 -17.19 -11.30 12.71
C PHE A 252 -17.50 -12.74 12.27
N GLU A 253 -16.96 -13.12 11.12
CA GLU A 253 -16.99 -14.50 10.63
C GLU A 253 -15.59 -14.92 10.25
N PHE A 254 -15.29 -16.22 10.40
CA PHE A 254 -13.98 -16.75 10.09
C PHE A 254 -14.07 -17.95 9.15
N HIS A 255 -13.34 -17.87 8.03
CA HIS A 255 -13.28 -18.92 7.02
C HIS A 255 -11.84 -19.40 6.84
N TRP A 256 -11.59 -20.68 7.13
CA TRP A 256 -10.24 -21.26 7.05
C TRP A 256 -9.61 -21.14 5.66
N THR A 257 -10.37 -21.41 4.59
CA THR A 257 -9.86 -21.30 3.21
C THR A 257 -9.37 -19.88 2.89
N ALA A 258 -10.21 -18.88 3.20
CA ALA A 258 -9.85 -17.47 3.02
C ALA A 258 -8.67 -17.06 3.91
N PHE A 259 -8.57 -17.62 5.12
CA PHE A 259 -7.46 -17.36 6.03
C PHE A 259 -6.12 -17.84 5.49
N PHE A 260 -6.04 -19.02 4.85
CA PHE A 260 -4.79 -19.48 4.25
C PHE A 260 -4.32 -18.58 3.12
N VAL A 261 -5.25 -18.07 2.30
CA VAL A 261 -4.94 -17.13 1.21
C VAL A 261 -4.48 -15.78 1.77
N ALA A 262 -5.25 -15.17 2.66
CA ALA A 262 -4.91 -13.89 3.29
C ALA A 262 -3.64 -14.01 4.16
N GLY A 263 -3.47 -15.14 4.86
CA GLY A 263 -2.31 -15.44 5.70
C GLY A 263 -1.00 -15.43 4.94
N LEU A 264 -0.98 -15.97 3.70
CA LEU A 264 0.20 -15.88 2.85
C LEU A 264 0.53 -14.43 2.50
N VAL A 265 -0.49 -13.62 2.17
CA VAL A 265 -0.27 -12.18 1.89
C VAL A 265 0.26 -11.46 3.12
N TYR A 266 -0.22 -11.79 4.31
CA TYR A 266 0.34 -11.27 5.56
C TYR A 266 1.80 -11.65 5.75
N LEU A 267 2.19 -12.90 5.44
CA LEU A 267 3.59 -13.30 5.48
C LEU A 267 4.44 -12.53 4.47
N LEU A 268 3.92 -12.27 3.27
CA LEU A 268 4.60 -11.48 2.26
C LEU A 268 4.70 -9.99 2.66
N SER A 269 3.69 -9.44 3.34
CA SER A 269 3.72 -8.05 3.81
C SER A 269 4.78 -7.78 4.89
N ILE A 270 5.25 -8.82 5.61
CA ILE A 270 6.38 -8.69 6.54
C ILE A 270 7.66 -8.27 5.81
N PHE A 271 7.88 -8.82 4.59
CA PHE A 271 9.03 -8.46 3.77
C PHE A 271 8.93 -7.03 3.26
N GLU A 272 7.73 -6.61 2.86
CA GLU A 272 7.43 -5.24 2.44
C GLU A 272 7.71 -4.26 3.57
N ALA A 273 7.13 -4.47 4.75
CA ALA A 273 7.34 -3.64 5.93
C ALA A 273 8.81 -3.59 6.37
N GLY A 274 9.50 -4.74 6.33
CA GLY A 274 10.92 -4.82 6.66
C GLY A 274 11.80 -4.00 5.72
N GLY A 275 11.53 -4.09 4.42
CA GLY A 275 12.22 -3.31 3.39
C GLY A 275 11.97 -1.81 3.53
N ASP A 276 10.72 -1.43 3.76
CA ASP A 276 10.32 -0.03 3.89
C ASP A 276 10.90 0.63 5.14
N LEU A 277 10.84 -0.04 6.29
CA LEU A 277 11.44 0.45 7.53
C LEU A 277 12.96 0.60 7.41
N THR A 278 13.63 -0.28 6.66
CA THR A 278 15.06 -0.18 6.38
C THR A 278 15.32 1.05 5.52
N ALA A 279 14.57 1.23 4.44
CA ALA A 279 14.68 2.41 3.58
C ALA A 279 14.39 3.70 4.34
N THR A 280 13.36 3.71 5.20
CA THR A 280 13.03 4.88 6.05
C THR A 280 14.17 5.22 6.99
N ALA A 281 14.82 4.24 7.61
CA ALA A 281 16.00 4.48 8.46
C ALA A 281 17.14 5.10 7.65
N MET A 282 17.45 4.55 6.47
CA MET A 282 18.49 5.05 5.58
C MET A 282 18.26 6.51 5.19
N VAL A 283 17.07 6.85 4.71
CA VAL A 283 16.76 8.22 4.26
C VAL A 283 16.63 9.22 5.41
N SER A 284 16.41 8.72 6.63
CA SER A 284 16.38 9.52 7.85
C SER A 284 17.77 9.71 8.48
N GLY A 285 18.84 9.18 7.86
CA GLY A 285 20.20 9.24 8.37
C GLY A 285 20.42 8.43 9.65
N GLU A 286 19.58 7.43 9.89
CA GLU A 286 19.62 6.54 11.05
C GLU A 286 20.34 5.23 10.70
N ASP A 287 20.86 4.55 11.73
CA ASP A 287 21.46 3.23 11.55
C ASP A 287 20.42 2.24 11.00
N TYR A 288 20.78 1.52 9.94
CA TYR A 288 19.97 0.49 9.31
C TYR A 288 20.57 -0.92 9.46
N GLU A 289 21.60 -1.04 10.30
CA GLU A 289 22.23 -2.29 10.70
C GLU A 289 22.44 -2.34 12.22
N GLY A 290 22.90 -3.49 12.72
CA GLY A 290 23.22 -3.66 14.12
C GLY A 290 22.01 -3.96 15.01
N GLU A 291 22.25 -4.01 16.33
CA GLU A 291 21.22 -4.43 17.28
C GLU A 291 20.16 -3.34 17.54
N ALA A 292 20.57 -2.08 17.52
CA ALA A 292 19.66 -0.95 17.70
C ALA A 292 18.61 -0.92 16.56
N PHE A 293 19.07 -1.13 15.34
CA PHE A 293 18.18 -1.23 14.18
C PHE A 293 17.28 -2.47 14.25
N ARG A 294 17.81 -3.64 14.64
CA ARG A 294 16.99 -4.85 14.80
C ARG A 294 15.84 -4.65 15.79
N ARG A 295 16.10 -3.95 16.91
CA ARG A 295 15.04 -3.60 17.87
C ARG A 295 14.01 -2.65 17.26
N ARG A 296 14.44 -1.68 16.45
CA ARG A 296 13.60 -0.73 15.74
C ARG A 296 12.72 -1.44 14.69
N LEU A 297 13.32 -2.31 13.89
CA LEU A 297 12.65 -3.13 12.90
C LEU A 297 11.60 -4.05 13.53
N ARG A 298 11.97 -4.75 14.60
CA ARG A 298 11.02 -5.59 15.36
C ARG A 298 9.83 -4.79 15.88
N GLY A 299 10.10 -3.63 16.48
CA GLY A 299 9.05 -2.73 16.99
C GLY A 299 8.14 -2.21 15.88
N GLY A 300 8.69 -1.92 14.70
CA GLY A 300 7.94 -1.47 13.54
C GLY A 300 7.03 -2.56 12.97
N VAL A 301 7.54 -3.78 12.79
CA VAL A 301 6.72 -4.91 12.30
C VAL A 301 5.65 -5.30 13.32
N LEU A 302 5.96 -5.26 14.62
CA LEU A 302 4.95 -5.49 15.66
C LEU A 302 3.84 -4.42 15.59
N ALA A 303 4.21 -3.16 15.37
CA ALA A 303 3.23 -2.09 15.20
C ALA A 303 2.37 -2.32 13.96
N ASP A 304 2.93 -2.72 12.82
CA ASP A 304 2.20 -3.05 11.59
C ASP A 304 1.12 -4.10 11.84
N GLY A 305 1.47 -5.20 12.52
CA GLY A 305 0.50 -6.23 12.87
C GLY A 305 -0.60 -5.72 13.78
N LEU A 306 -0.23 -5.02 14.87
CA LEU A 306 -1.22 -4.49 15.83
C LEU A 306 -2.13 -3.43 15.19
N VAL A 307 -1.59 -2.60 14.33
CA VAL A 307 -2.37 -1.59 13.61
C VAL A 307 -3.32 -2.24 12.61
N SER A 308 -2.90 -3.31 11.94
CA SER A 308 -3.80 -4.10 11.07
C SER A 308 -4.92 -4.77 11.86
N VAL A 309 -4.65 -5.26 13.09
CA VAL A 309 -5.71 -5.75 14.01
C VAL A 309 -6.71 -4.64 14.34
N ILE A 310 -6.23 -3.45 14.70
CA ILE A 310 -7.10 -2.29 14.99
C ILE A 310 -7.89 -1.89 13.74
N ALA A 311 -7.23 -1.76 12.59
CA ALA A 311 -7.85 -1.35 11.34
C ALA A 311 -8.99 -2.28 10.93
N THR A 312 -8.74 -3.57 10.90
CA THR A 312 -9.74 -4.58 10.50
C THR A 312 -10.89 -4.68 11.50
N ALA A 313 -10.61 -4.55 12.81
CA ALA A 313 -11.65 -4.44 13.83
C ALA A 313 -12.53 -3.21 13.63
N LEU A 314 -11.97 -2.08 13.20
CA LEU A 314 -12.73 -0.86 12.91
C LEU A 314 -13.44 -0.88 11.55
N GLY A 315 -13.30 -1.95 10.77
CA GLY A 315 -13.92 -2.07 9.47
C GLY A 315 -13.11 -1.44 8.33
N SER A 316 -11.79 -1.34 8.48
CA SER A 316 -10.86 -0.98 7.41
C SER A 316 -10.14 -2.22 6.87
N LEU A 317 -9.42 -2.05 5.76
CA LEU A 317 -8.49 -3.05 5.24
C LEU A 317 -7.20 -3.10 6.08
N PRO A 318 -6.40 -4.18 6.00
CA PRO A 318 -5.10 -4.26 6.65
C PRO A 318 -4.17 -3.11 6.28
N LEU A 319 -3.34 -2.69 7.21
CA LEU A 319 -2.39 -1.59 7.08
C LEU A 319 -0.95 -2.09 7.05
N THR A 320 -0.06 -1.29 6.49
CA THR A 320 1.40 -1.47 6.55
C THR A 320 2.10 -0.12 6.45
N THR A 321 3.42 -0.11 6.62
CA THR A 321 4.27 1.06 6.35
C THR A 321 4.18 1.47 4.89
N PHE A 322 4.33 2.76 4.62
CA PHE A 322 4.08 3.35 3.31
C PHE A 322 5.36 3.92 2.67
N ALA A 323 5.94 3.15 1.75
CA ALA A 323 7.24 3.42 1.12
C ALA A 323 7.32 4.79 0.41
N GLN A 324 6.19 5.30 -0.11
CA GLN A 324 6.15 6.60 -0.78
C GLN A 324 6.56 7.75 0.14
N ASN A 325 6.38 7.59 1.46
CA ASN A 325 6.82 8.56 2.45
C ASN A 325 8.34 8.75 2.43
N ASN A 326 9.11 7.74 2.07
CA ASN A 326 10.57 7.82 1.97
C ASN A 326 11.00 8.82 0.90
N GLY A 327 10.28 8.88 -0.22
CA GLY A 327 10.48 9.88 -1.25
C GLY A 327 10.21 11.31 -0.73
N VAL A 328 9.20 11.48 0.12
CA VAL A 328 8.90 12.77 0.74
C VAL A 328 10.03 13.22 1.67
N ILE A 329 10.52 12.31 2.52
CA ILE A 329 11.66 12.59 3.42
C ILE A 329 12.90 13.01 2.60
N GLN A 330 13.24 12.26 1.54
CA GLN A 330 14.38 12.58 0.68
C GLN A 330 14.27 13.95 0.02
N MET A 331 13.08 14.35 -0.39
CA MET A 331 12.88 15.59 -1.13
C MET A 331 12.72 16.82 -0.25
N THR A 332 12.14 16.66 0.94
CA THR A 332 11.92 17.76 1.88
C THR A 332 13.03 17.92 2.90
N GLY A 333 13.83 16.88 3.09
CA GLY A 333 14.79 16.81 4.19
C GLY A 333 14.12 16.71 5.58
N VAL A 334 12.83 16.39 5.65
CA VAL A 334 12.08 16.30 6.91
C VAL A 334 11.93 14.85 7.33
N ALA A 335 12.75 14.41 8.29
CA ALA A 335 12.69 13.06 8.86
C ALA A 335 12.14 13.04 10.31
N SER A 336 11.67 14.18 10.81
CA SER A 336 11.24 14.33 12.21
C SER A 336 10.00 13.48 12.54
N ARG A 337 10.14 12.56 13.50
CA ARG A 337 9.02 11.80 14.05
C ARG A 337 7.96 12.67 14.74
N HIS A 338 8.33 13.91 15.15
CA HIS A 338 7.38 14.86 15.71
C HIS A 338 6.35 15.30 14.67
N VAL A 339 6.78 15.49 13.40
CA VAL A 339 5.88 15.78 12.27
C VAL A 339 4.88 14.62 12.06
N GLY A 340 5.30 13.38 12.27
CA GLY A 340 4.42 12.21 12.19
C GLY A 340 3.23 12.26 13.16
N LYS A 341 3.37 12.93 14.33
CA LYS A 341 2.25 13.12 15.27
C LYS A 341 1.19 14.08 14.71
N PHE A 342 1.61 15.11 13.98
CA PHE A 342 0.68 16.02 13.29
C PHE A 342 -0.04 15.30 12.15
N ILE A 343 0.68 14.51 11.37
CA ILE A 343 0.09 13.67 10.31
C ILE A 343 -0.98 12.74 10.92
N ALA A 344 -0.64 12.06 12.01
CA ALA A 344 -1.54 11.16 12.71
C ALA A 344 -2.82 11.87 13.18
N ALA A 345 -2.68 13.03 13.81
CA ALA A 345 -3.82 13.82 14.30
C ALA A 345 -4.73 14.28 13.14
N ILE A 346 -4.14 14.79 12.04
CA ILE A 346 -4.91 15.23 10.87
C ILE A 346 -5.68 14.05 10.27
N LEU A 347 -5.07 12.89 10.12
CA LEU A 347 -5.72 11.71 9.56
C LEU A 347 -6.89 11.22 10.41
N VAL A 348 -6.73 11.16 11.74
CA VAL A 348 -7.81 10.79 12.65
C VAL A 348 -8.96 11.80 12.53
N ILE A 349 -8.65 13.09 12.56
CA ILE A 349 -9.67 14.14 12.43
C ILE A 349 -10.43 13.99 11.11
N LEU A 350 -9.71 13.91 9.98
CA LEU A 350 -10.35 13.77 8.65
C LEU A 350 -11.22 12.50 8.57
N GLY A 351 -10.76 11.38 9.11
CA GLY A 351 -11.50 10.13 9.08
C GLY A 351 -12.77 10.11 9.94
N LEU A 352 -12.85 10.96 10.98
CA LEU A 352 -14.04 11.09 11.81
C LEU A 352 -15.17 11.92 11.15
N PHE A 353 -14.87 12.68 10.10
CA PHE A 353 -15.89 13.45 9.37
C PHE A 353 -16.44 12.65 8.17
N PRO A 354 -17.69 12.17 8.22
CA PRO A 354 -18.25 11.32 7.15
C PRO A 354 -18.31 12.03 5.78
N VAL A 355 -18.41 13.35 5.78
CA VAL A 355 -18.38 14.13 4.53
C VAL A 355 -17.08 13.91 3.76
N VAL A 356 -15.94 13.70 4.44
CA VAL A 356 -14.65 13.43 3.79
C VAL A 356 -14.68 12.08 3.10
N GLY A 357 -15.06 11.01 3.80
CA GLY A 357 -15.17 9.66 3.22
C GLY A 357 -16.17 9.61 2.05
N ARG A 358 -17.32 10.27 2.21
CA ARG A 358 -18.35 10.35 1.14
C ARG A 358 -17.90 11.17 -0.07
N ALA A 359 -17.18 12.27 0.13
CA ALA A 359 -16.65 13.06 -0.97
C ALA A 359 -15.74 12.23 -1.87
N PHE A 360 -14.95 11.31 -1.31
CA PHE A 360 -14.08 10.43 -2.10
C PHE A 360 -14.87 9.40 -2.92
N THR A 361 -16.04 8.95 -2.46
CA THR A 361 -16.88 8.04 -3.26
C THR A 361 -17.58 8.73 -4.45
N THR A 362 -17.54 10.06 -4.51
CA THR A 362 -18.03 10.80 -5.70
C THR A 362 -17.00 10.88 -6.83
N ILE A 363 -15.74 10.50 -6.56
CA ILE A 363 -14.68 10.55 -7.58
C ILE A 363 -14.93 9.47 -8.63
N PRO A 364 -15.11 9.83 -9.91
CA PRO A 364 -15.31 8.82 -10.96
C PRO A 364 -14.08 7.92 -11.14
N SER A 365 -14.32 6.64 -11.41
CA SER A 365 -13.28 5.63 -11.64
C SER A 365 -12.17 6.07 -12.61
N PRO A 366 -12.44 6.75 -13.77
CA PRO A 366 -11.38 7.19 -14.67
C PRO A 366 -10.38 8.17 -14.02
N VAL A 367 -10.84 9.00 -13.10
CA VAL A 367 -9.95 9.93 -12.37
C VAL A 367 -8.98 9.15 -11.50
N ILE A 368 -9.50 8.15 -10.79
CA ILE A 368 -8.70 7.24 -9.95
C ILE A 368 -7.74 6.45 -10.83
N GLY A 369 -8.22 5.84 -11.91
CA GLY A 369 -7.44 5.03 -12.84
C GLY A 369 -6.27 5.78 -13.49
N GLY A 370 -6.50 7.02 -13.95
CA GLY A 370 -5.43 7.84 -14.52
C GLY A 370 -4.27 8.11 -13.56
N ALA A 371 -4.57 8.33 -12.29
CA ALA A 371 -3.55 8.52 -11.25
C ALA A 371 -2.85 7.20 -10.88
N MET A 372 -3.58 6.09 -10.85
CA MET A 372 -3.08 4.77 -10.41
C MET A 372 -2.06 4.16 -11.38
N VAL A 373 -2.18 4.39 -12.69
CA VAL A 373 -1.25 3.84 -13.69
C VAL A 373 0.20 4.19 -13.33
N LEU A 374 0.48 5.47 -13.09
CA LEU A 374 1.82 5.89 -12.68
C LEU A 374 2.18 5.35 -11.29
N MET A 375 1.25 5.37 -10.36
CA MET A 375 1.50 4.93 -8.98
C MET A 375 1.93 3.47 -8.92
N PHE A 376 1.22 2.57 -9.57
CA PHE A 376 1.59 1.14 -9.58
C PHE A 376 2.84 0.85 -10.41
N GLY A 377 3.06 1.62 -11.48
CA GLY A 377 4.33 1.61 -12.19
C GLY A 377 5.51 1.97 -11.27
N LEU A 378 5.37 3.00 -10.44
CA LEU A 378 6.39 3.40 -9.46
C LEU A 378 6.62 2.33 -8.38
N ILE A 379 5.57 1.64 -7.90
CA ILE A 379 5.71 0.51 -6.97
C ILE A 379 6.50 -0.63 -7.64
N THR A 380 6.20 -0.94 -8.90
CA THR A 380 6.96 -1.94 -9.68
C THR A 380 8.45 -1.58 -9.75
N VAL A 381 8.77 -0.33 -10.10
CA VAL A 381 10.15 0.17 -10.17
C VAL A 381 10.83 0.16 -8.81
N ALA A 382 10.10 0.46 -7.72
CA ALA A 382 10.63 0.33 -6.35
C ALA A 382 11.03 -1.11 -6.03
N GLY A 383 10.22 -2.10 -6.44
CA GLY A 383 10.57 -3.52 -6.33
C GLY A 383 11.85 -3.87 -7.09
N VAL A 384 12.02 -3.33 -8.31
CA VAL A 384 13.28 -3.49 -9.09
C VAL A 384 14.47 -2.90 -8.33
N ARG A 385 14.33 -1.70 -7.76
CA ARG A 385 15.40 -1.06 -6.97
C ARG A 385 15.80 -1.90 -5.76
N ILE A 386 14.83 -2.47 -5.04
CA ILE A 386 15.10 -3.37 -3.92
C ILE A 386 15.85 -4.61 -4.40
N LEU A 387 15.40 -5.23 -5.49
CA LEU A 387 16.04 -6.40 -6.09
C LEU A 387 17.50 -6.14 -6.44
N MET A 388 17.80 -4.96 -7.00
CA MET A 388 19.15 -4.57 -7.45
C MET A 388 20.05 -4.06 -6.31
N SER A 389 19.51 -3.77 -5.13
CA SER A 389 20.22 -3.06 -4.05
C SER A 389 21.48 -3.79 -3.51
N HIS A 390 21.53 -5.11 -3.65
CA HIS A 390 22.66 -5.95 -3.19
C HIS A 390 23.43 -6.60 -4.34
N GLY A 391 23.21 -6.10 -5.56
CA GLY A 391 23.72 -6.70 -6.79
C GLY A 391 22.98 -8.00 -7.13
N ILE A 392 23.00 -8.36 -8.40
CA ILE A 392 22.34 -9.55 -8.94
C ILE A 392 23.40 -10.51 -9.46
N ASN A 393 23.31 -11.78 -9.08
CA ASN A 393 24.03 -12.87 -9.69
C ASN A 393 23.06 -13.81 -10.45
N ARG A 394 23.56 -14.90 -10.99
CA ARG A 394 22.74 -15.87 -11.72
C ARG A 394 21.61 -16.46 -10.87
N ARG A 395 21.84 -16.68 -9.58
CA ARG A 395 20.84 -17.22 -8.65
C ARG A 395 19.66 -16.27 -8.50
N GLU A 396 19.91 -14.99 -8.19
CA GLU A 396 18.89 -13.98 -8.04
C GLU A 396 18.11 -13.74 -9.34
N MET A 397 18.80 -13.77 -10.50
CA MET A 397 18.14 -13.66 -11.82
C MET A 397 17.15 -14.80 -12.06
N VAL A 398 17.52 -16.06 -11.75
CA VAL A 398 16.64 -17.21 -11.96
C VAL A 398 15.45 -17.16 -11.01
N ILE A 399 15.66 -16.79 -9.73
CA ILE A 399 14.58 -16.63 -8.75
C ILE A 399 13.60 -15.57 -9.26
N ALA A 400 14.09 -14.39 -9.62
CA ALA A 400 13.25 -13.29 -10.10
C ALA A 400 12.49 -13.66 -11.38
N ALA A 401 13.19 -14.20 -12.39
CA ALA A 401 12.57 -14.56 -13.67
C ALA A 401 11.45 -15.60 -13.51
N THR A 402 11.69 -16.65 -12.72
CA THR A 402 10.70 -17.70 -12.49
C THR A 402 9.48 -17.15 -11.71
N SER A 403 9.74 -16.37 -10.66
CA SER A 403 8.68 -15.83 -9.81
C SER A 403 7.80 -14.82 -10.55
N ILE A 404 8.42 -13.93 -11.33
CA ILE A 404 7.69 -12.96 -12.17
C ILE A 404 6.91 -13.71 -13.26
N GLY A 405 7.56 -14.68 -13.91
CA GLY A 405 6.93 -15.47 -14.98
C GLY A 405 5.69 -16.21 -14.49
N LEU A 406 5.77 -16.88 -13.32
CA LEU A 406 4.64 -17.56 -12.71
C LEU A 406 3.57 -16.57 -12.25
N GLY A 407 3.94 -15.50 -11.56
CA GLY A 407 2.99 -14.50 -11.07
C GLY A 407 2.25 -13.79 -12.19
N LEU A 408 2.95 -13.31 -13.24
CA LEU A 408 2.30 -12.72 -14.40
C LEU A 408 1.52 -13.74 -15.23
N GLY A 409 2.04 -14.97 -15.36
CA GLY A 409 1.34 -16.06 -16.04
C GLY A 409 -0.04 -16.30 -15.44
N VAL A 410 -0.12 -16.32 -14.11
CA VAL A 410 -1.39 -16.42 -13.39
C VAL A 410 -2.29 -15.20 -13.61
N SER A 411 -1.71 -14.00 -13.69
CA SER A 411 -2.49 -12.78 -13.98
C SER A 411 -3.20 -12.84 -15.34
N PHE A 412 -2.59 -13.51 -16.32
CA PHE A 412 -3.15 -13.65 -17.66
C PHE A 412 -4.06 -14.88 -17.83
N LYS A 413 -3.78 -15.96 -17.09
CA LYS A 413 -4.46 -17.26 -17.24
C LYS A 413 -4.70 -17.91 -15.86
N PRO A 414 -5.54 -17.31 -15.00
CA PRO A 414 -5.80 -17.83 -13.66
C PRO A 414 -6.49 -19.20 -13.69
N GLU A 415 -7.25 -19.49 -14.75
CA GLU A 415 -7.99 -20.73 -14.92
C GLU A 415 -7.10 -21.98 -14.95
N VAL A 416 -5.81 -21.87 -15.29
CA VAL A 416 -4.84 -22.99 -15.30
C VAL A 416 -4.78 -23.67 -13.93
N PHE A 417 -4.92 -22.90 -12.85
CA PHE A 417 -4.87 -23.40 -11.47
C PHE A 417 -6.25 -23.62 -10.84
N GLY A 418 -7.34 -23.55 -11.62
CA GLY A 418 -8.72 -23.64 -11.15
C GLY A 418 -9.12 -24.99 -10.56
N GLN A 419 -8.38 -26.06 -10.87
CA GLN A 419 -8.62 -27.41 -10.34
C GLN A 419 -7.88 -27.71 -9.04
N LEU A 420 -6.97 -26.83 -8.60
CA LEU A 420 -6.18 -27.07 -7.40
C LEU A 420 -6.96 -26.75 -6.12
N PRO A 421 -6.71 -27.49 -5.03
CA PRO A 421 -7.17 -27.05 -3.71
C PRO A 421 -6.55 -25.69 -3.39
N LEU A 422 -7.31 -24.81 -2.73
CA LEU A 422 -6.88 -23.42 -2.47
C LEU A 422 -6.62 -22.64 -3.78
N LYS A 423 -7.43 -22.86 -4.81
CA LYS A 423 -7.30 -22.21 -6.13
C LYS A 423 -7.11 -20.69 -6.03
N GLU A 424 -7.79 -20.01 -5.10
CA GLU A 424 -7.70 -18.57 -4.88
C GLU A 424 -6.27 -18.12 -4.51
N LEU A 425 -5.50 -18.97 -3.86
CA LEU A 425 -4.09 -18.71 -3.54
C LEU A 425 -3.21 -18.80 -4.81
N PHE A 426 -3.40 -19.87 -5.59
CA PHE A 426 -2.61 -20.09 -6.80
C PHE A 426 -3.04 -19.22 -7.97
N GLN A 427 -4.27 -18.72 -7.97
CA GLN A 427 -4.81 -17.78 -8.95
C GLN A 427 -4.47 -16.32 -8.62
N ASN A 428 -3.90 -16.04 -7.45
CA ASN A 428 -3.47 -14.70 -7.09
C ASN A 428 -2.01 -14.46 -7.52
N PRO A 429 -1.73 -13.44 -8.37
CA PRO A 429 -0.39 -13.18 -8.91
C PRO A 429 0.67 -12.91 -7.82
N ILE A 430 0.29 -12.17 -6.76
CA ILE A 430 1.18 -11.81 -5.66
C ILE A 430 1.53 -13.06 -4.85
N CYS A 431 0.53 -13.88 -4.54
CA CYS A 431 0.71 -15.13 -3.82
C CYS A 431 1.59 -16.10 -4.62
N MET A 432 1.30 -16.27 -5.90
CA MET A 432 2.04 -17.20 -6.76
C MET A 432 3.50 -16.77 -6.95
N GLY A 433 3.72 -15.50 -7.31
CA GLY A 433 5.06 -14.97 -7.48
C GLY A 433 5.85 -14.92 -6.17
N GLY A 434 5.22 -14.50 -5.07
CA GLY A 434 5.85 -14.45 -3.75
C GLY A 434 6.20 -15.84 -3.22
N LEU A 435 5.31 -16.82 -3.36
CA LEU A 435 5.57 -18.20 -2.96
C LEU A 435 6.70 -18.81 -3.80
N ALA A 436 6.71 -18.58 -5.09
CA ALA A 436 7.79 -19.04 -5.97
C ALA A 436 9.15 -18.43 -5.56
N ALA A 437 9.19 -17.13 -5.28
CA ALA A 437 10.39 -16.46 -4.81
C ALA A 437 10.89 -17.04 -3.48
N LEU A 438 9.99 -17.26 -2.54
CA LEU A 438 10.31 -17.88 -1.25
C LEU A 438 10.88 -19.30 -1.39
N LEU A 439 10.16 -20.16 -2.10
CA LEU A 439 10.56 -21.57 -2.27
C LEU A 439 11.89 -21.67 -3.02
N MET A 440 12.05 -20.92 -4.12
CA MET A 440 13.31 -20.94 -4.86
C MET A 440 14.47 -20.37 -4.05
N ASN A 441 14.23 -19.32 -3.27
CA ASN A 441 15.26 -18.76 -2.40
C ASN A 441 15.73 -19.76 -1.32
N LEU A 442 14.87 -20.66 -0.86
CA LEU A 442 15.21 -21.70 0.11
C LEU A 442 15.91 -22.90 -0.53
N VAL A 443 15.54 -23.26 -1.76
CA VAL A 443 16.02 -24.49 -2.43
C VAL A 443 17.28 -24.24 -3.25
N MET A 444 17.42 -23.07 -3.88
CA MET A 444 18.58 -22.78 -4.71
C MET A 444 19.83 -22.53 -3.84
N PRO A 445 20.95 -23.24 -4.15
CA PRO A 445 22.20 -23.03 -3.44
C PRO A 445 22.74 -21.61 -3.65
N ASP A 446 23.50 -21.12 -2.66
CA ASP A 446 24.19 -19.84 -2.81
C ASP A 446 25.22 -19.93 -3.95
N ASP A 447 25.20 -18.91 -4.80
CA ASP A 447 26.14 -18.78 -5.92
C ASP A 447 27.26 -17.82 -5.50
N ASN A 448 28.51 -18.32 -5.53
CA ASN A 448 29.71 -17.52 -5.25
C ASN A 448 30.15 -16.65 -6.45
N ALA A 449 29.34 -16.59 -7.53
CA ALA A 449 29.62 -15.76 -8.66
C ALA A 449 29.62 -14.26 -8.32
N SER A 450 30.43 -13.49 -9.04
CA SER A 450 30.48 -12.04 -8.87
C SER A 450 29.10 -11.41 -9.08
N ARG A 451 28.67 -10.56 -8.15
CA ARG A 451 27.40 -9.84 -8.24
C ARG A 451 27.57 -8.64 -9.17
N VAL A 452 26.57 -8.42 -10.01
CA VAL A 452 26.47 -7.23 -10.84
C VAL A 452 25.70 -6.17 -10.06
N TYR A 453 26.32 -5.02 -9.83
CA TYR A 453 25.71 -3.86 -9.20
C TYR A 453 25.28 -2.87 -10.31
N LEU A 454 24.23 -2.11 -10.07
CA LEU A 454 24.00 -0.89 -10.83
C LEU A 454 25.19 0.04 -10.51
N SER A 455 26.05 0.31 -11.49
CA SER A 455 27.12 1.29 -11.30
C SER A 455 26.48 2.68 -11.10
N ASP A 456 26.98 3.44 -10.15
CA ASP A 456 26.61 4.86 -9.97
C ASP A 456 27.06 5.73 -11.17
N ASP A 457 27.79 5.14 -12.13
CA ASP A 457 28.40 5.80 -13.29
C ASP A 457 27.49 5.93 -14.53
N LEU A 458 26.21 5.55 -14.42
CA LEU A 458 25.23 5.95 -15.44
C LEU A 458 24.80 7.39 -15.19
N GLU A 459 25.73 8.34 -15.36
CA GLU A 459 25.39 9.73 -15.66
C GLU A 459 24.61 9.75 -17.00
N VAL A 460 23.31 9.92 -16.93
CA VAL A 460 22.46 10.30 -18.04
C VAL A 460 21.91 11.68 -17.81
#